data_ac5ba31f7f22bfca02924837a7b4fde7
#
_entry.id   ac5ba31f7f22bfca02924837a7b4fde7
#
_cell.length_a   1.000
_cell.length_b   1.000
_cell.length_c   1.000
_cell.angle_alpha   90.00
_cell.angle_beta   90.00
_cell.angle_gamma   90.00
#
_symmetry.space_group_name_H-M   'P 1'
#
loop_
_entity.id
_entity.type
_entity.pdbx_description
1 polymer ?
#
loop_
_entity_poly.entity_id
_entity_poly.type
_entity_poly.pdbx_seq_one_letter_code
_entity_poly.pdbx_strand_id
1 'polypeptide(L)'
;MTMQYINQTWLGKKVILGQTDIDASKPVNVLIGFHGAESTPENMLIHGNRLSLTNTVTVYPEGPVDAGNSVWSWWLDGPRQKEAVQQFLEFTSSMIDEAHRFMKEQNTANGFHTCLWGFSQGGAAALVYALMGKYPVHKVASICGFLPELPDITAKNEPTQILGIFGTHDDVVPSFLADHALDEMKGHGHTLSAKETPQGHEVSAENIQDLIRFFES
;
A
#
# COMPACT_ATOMS: atom_id res chain seq x y z
N MET A 1 -5.05 3.07 22.42
CA MET A 1 -4.28 4.25 21.96
C MET A 1 -5.09 4.90 20.85
N THR A 2 -5.22 6.21 20.84
CA THR A 2 -6.00 6.93 19.80
C THR A 2 -4.99 7.47 18.81
N MET A 3 -5.09 7.07 17.55
CA MET A 3 -4.27 7.62 16.46
C MET A 3 -4.68 9.06 16.20
N GLN A 4 -3.71 9.97 16.12
CA GLN A 4 -3.95 11.36 15.74
C GLN A 4 -3.67 11.54 14.27
N TYR A 5 -4.55 12.25 13.56
CA TYR A 5 -4.42 12.48 12.13
C TYR A 5 -4.18 13.95 11.83
N ILE A 6 -3.24 14.23 10.94
CA ILE A 6 -2.94 15.57 10.43
C ILE A 6 -2.88 15.56 8.91
N ASN A 7 -3.29 16.66 8.30
CA ASN A 7 -3.13 16.87 6.86
C ASN A 7 -1.78 17.51 6.56
N GLN A 8 -1.10 16.99 5.56
CA GLN A 8 0.15 17.51 5.02
C GLN A 8 0.02 17.68 3.50
N THR A 9 0.98 18.36 2.90
CA THR A 9 1.12 18.43 1.45
C THR A 9 2.54 18.01 1.09
N TRP A 10 2.67 16.88 0.39
CA TRP A 10 3.94 16.36 -0.12
C TRP A 10 3.87 16.25 -1.63
N LEU A 11 4.89 16.71 -2.34
CA LEU A 11 4.94 16.67 -3.81
C LEU A 11 3.71 17.33 -4.49
N GLY A 12 3.11 18.34 -3.85
CA GLY A 12 1.89 18.99 -4.33
C GLY A 12 0.60 18.16 -4.17
N LYS A 13 0.66 17.02 -3.48
CA LYS A 13 -0.47 16.13 -3.20
C LYS A 13 -0.85 16.20 -1.72
N LYS A 14 -2.14 16.07 -1.44
CA LYS A 14 -2.62 15.92 -0.07
C LYS A 14 -2.16 14.57 0.48
N VAL A 15 -1.75 14.59 1.75
CA VAL A 15 -1.37 13.40 2.51
C VAL A 15 -2.02 13.48 3.89
N ILE A 16 -2.67 12.41 4.32
CA ILE A 16 -3.15 12.27 5.70
C ILE A 16 -2.13 11.42 6.45
N LEU A 17 -1.51 12.01 7.48
CA LEU A 17 -0.61 11.30 8.38
C LEU A 17 -1.35 10.89 9.64
N GLY A 18 -1.23 9.64 10.03
CA GLY A 18 -1.66 9.13 11.33
C GLY A 18 -0.45 8.74 12.18
N GLN A 19 -0.47 9.09 13.46
CA GLN A 19 0.62 8.76 14.36
C GLN A 19 0.07 8.18 15.66
N THR A 20 0.66 7.05 16.08
CA THR A 20 0.48 6.48 17.41
C THR A 20 1.57 7.00 18.36
N ASP A 21 1.53 6.59 19.62
CA ASP A 21 2.66 6.79 20.52
C ASP A 21 3.88 6.03 19.97
N ILE A 22 4.97 6.75 19.75
CA ILE A 22 6.21 6.21 19.19
C ILE A 22 7.19 5.83 20.31
N ASP A 23 7.58 4.57 20.31
CA ASP A 23 8.69 4.06 21.11
C ASP A 23 9.99 4.17 20.31
N ALA A 24 10.72 5.26 20.49
CA ALA A 24 11.97 5.52 19.79
C ALA A 24 13.10 4.50 20.13
N SER A 25 12.92 3.61 21.10
CA SER A 25 13.85 2.53 21.40
C SER A 25 13.79 1.36 20.41
N LYS A 26 12.79 1.34 19.53
CA LYS A 26 12.55 0.31 18.50
C LYS A 26 12.45 0.95 17.12
N PRO A 27 12.67 0.17 16.04
CA PRO A 27 12.33 0.62 14.70
C PRO A 27 10.84 0.98 14.61
N VAL A 28 10.53 2.08 13.93
CA VAL A 28 9.14 2.55 13.72
C VAL A 28 8.65 2.02 12.38
N ASN A 29 7.41 1.55 12.32
CA ASN A 29 6.78 1.20 11.04
C ASN A 29 6.25 2.47 10.36
N VAL A 30 6.63 2.66 9.10
CA VAL A 30 6.03 3.66 8.20
C VAL A 30 5.12 2.90 7.25
N LEU A 31 3.82 2.96 7.49
CA LEU A 31 2.81 2.22 6.74
C LEU A 31 2.11 3.14 5.73
N ILE A 32 2.43 2.97 4.45
CA ILE A 32 1.79 3.73 3.37
C ILE A 32 0.57 2.96 2.88
N GLY A 33 -0.59 3.63 2.89
CA GLY A 33 -1.86 3.06 2.47
C GLY A 33 -2.35 3.63 1.14
N PHE A 34 -2.58 2.76 0.16
CA PHE A 34 -3.04 3.11 -1.19
C PHE A 34 -4.54 2.88 -1.32
N HIS A 35 -5.29 3.92 -1.65
CA HIS A 35 -6.73 3.85 -1.91
C HIS A 35 -7.04 3.13 -3.25
N GLY A 36 -8.29 2.75 -3.48
CA GLY A 36 -8.74 2.18 -4.76
C GLY A 36 -8.71 3.19 -5.90
N ALA A 37 -8.96 2.74 -7.13
CA ALA A 37 -9.11 3.64 -8.28
C ALA A 37 -10.22 4.67 -8.03
N GLU A 38 -10.06 5.87 -8.61
CA GLU A 38 -11.05 6.94 -8.51
C GLU A 38 -11.52 7.21 -7.06
N SER A 39 -10.55 7.28 -6.12
CA SER A 39 -10.83 7.39 -4.69
C SER A 39 -9.97 8.47 -4.04
N THR A 40 -9.96 8.54 -2.71
CA THR A 40 -9.30 9.60 -1.93
C THR A 40 -8.57 9.05 -0.72
N PRO A 41 -7.61 9.81 -0.14
CA PRO A 41 -6.99 9.47 1.14
C PRO A 41 -8.01 9.29 2.27
N GLU A 42 -9.10 10.07 2.28
CA GLU A 42 -10.17 9.99 3.27
C GLU A 42 -10.90 8.65 3.21
N ASN A 43 -11.17 8.15 2.01
CA ASN A 43 -11.79 6.85 1.82
C ASN A 43 -10.86 5.73 2.33
N MET A 44 -9.55 5.85 2.09
CA MET A 44 -8.59 4.91 2.64
C MET A 44 -8.51 4.99 4.18
N LEU A 45 -8.62 6.21 4.73
CA LEU A 45 -8.63 6.44 6.17
C LEU A 45 -9.82 5.77 6.86
N ILE A 46 -10.99 5.62 6.21
CA ILE A 46 -12.13 4.89 6.78
C ILE A 46 -11.74 3.47 7.20
N HIS A 47 -10.90 2.82 6.40
CA HIS A 47 -10.35 1.50 6.72
C HIS A 47 -9.14 1.60 7.66
N GLY A 48 -8.22 2.52 7.36
CA GLY A 48 -6.99 2.74 8.13
C GLY A 48 -7.23 3.11 9.58
N ASN A 49 -8.31 3.86 9.87
CA ASN A 49 -8.71 4.25 11.22
C ASN A 49 -9.08 3.04 12.13
N ARG A 50 -9.33 1.88 11.51
CA ARG A 50 -9.62 0.62 12.21
C ARG A 50 -8.36 -0.21 12.49
N LEU A 51 -7.20 0.19 11.95
CA LEU A 51 -5.93 -0.47 12.18
C LEU A 51 -5.34 0.02 13.52
N SER A 52 -5.51 -0.79 14.56
CA SER A 52 -4.93 -0.51 15.89
C SER A 52 -3.50 -1.02 15.95
N LEU A 53 -2.58 -0.36 15.23
CA LEU A 53 -1.16 -0.70 15.17
C LEU A 53 -0.38 0.03 16.25
N THR A 54 0.70 -0.58 16.73
CA THR A 54 1.64 0.03 17.67
C THR A 54 2.87 0.55 16.93
N ASN A 55 3.54 1.54 17.51
CA ASN A 55 4.81 2.07 17.00
C ASN A 55 4.81 2.34 15.48
N THR A 56 3.71 2.93 14.97
CA THR A 56 3.44 3.07 13.54
C THR A 56 3.07 4.50 13.19
N VAL A 57 3.65 5.01 12.10
CA VAL A 57 3.19 6.20 11.38
C VAL A 57 2.51 5.73 10.10
N THR A 58 1.26 6.12 9.90
CA THR A 58 0.50 5.81 8.68
C THR A 58 0.51 7.00 7.73
N VAL A 59 0.61 6.73 6.44
CA VAL A 59 0.68 7.74 5.37
C VAL A 59 -0.37 7.38 4.32
N TYR A 60 -1.36 8.24 4.12
CA TYR A 60 -2.42 8.06 3.11
C TYR A 60 -2.33 9.19 2.09
N PRO A 61 -1.64 9.01 0.96
CA PRO A 61 -1.49 10.04 -0.06
C PRO A 61 -2.61 9.99 -1.10
N GLU A 62 -2.87 11.14 -1.74
CA GLU A 62 -3.54 11.19 -3.05
C GLU A 62 -2.70 10.47 -4.10
N GLY A 63 -3.35 9.77 -5.03
CA GLY A 63 -2.69 9.20 -6.20
C GLY A 63 -2.15 10.29 -7.14
N PRO A 64 -1.16 9.97 -8.00
CA PRO A 64 -0.58 10.94 -8.93
C PRO A 64 -1.55 11.40 -10.02
N VAL A 65 -2.51 10.57 -10.39
CA VAL A 65 -3.42 10.82 -11.50
C VAL A 65 -4.73 11.42 -11.01
N ASP A 66 -5.05 12.61 -11.50
CA ASP A 66 -6.38 13.22 -11.31
C ASP A 66 -7.41 12.49 -12.20
N ALA A 67 -8.37 11.83 -11.59
CA ALA A 67 -9.45 11.12 -12.26
C ALA A 67 -10.74 11.97 -12.41
N GLY A 68 -10.66 13.28 -12.08
CA GLY A 68 -11.79 14.20 -12.08
C GLY A 68 -12.59 14.15 -10.78
N ASN A 69 -13.47 15.12 -10.58
CA ASN A 69 -14.38 15.19 -9.40
C ASN A 69 -13.68 15.06 -8.03
N SER A 70 -12.42 15.53 -7.92
CA SER A 70 -11.60 15.42 -6.70
C SER A 70 -11.35 13.99 -6.23
N VAL A 71 -11.20 13.06 -7.16
CA VAL A 71 -10.75 11.69 -6.90
C VAL A 71 -9.49 11.38 -7.72
N TRP A 72 -8.71 10.41 -7.25
CA TRP A 72 -7.41 10.07 -7.80
C TRP A 72 -7.26 8.58 -8.07
N SER A 73 -6.33 8.26 -8.98
CA SER A 73 -5.89 6.91 -9.30
C SER A 73 -4.38 6.81 -9.27
N TRP A 74 -3.84 5.59 -9.18
CA TRP A 74 -2.40 5.34 -9.21
C TRP A 74 -1.87 5.33 -10.63
N TRP A 75 -2.68 4.86 -11.57
CA TRP A 75 -2.51 4.92 -13.02
C TRP A 75 -3.87 4.88 -13.71
N LEU A 76 -3.88 5.19 -15.00
CA LEU A 76 -5.04 4.95 -15.87
C LEU A 76 -4.82 3.68 -16.67
N ASP A 77 -5.89 2.92 -16.85
CA ASP A 77 -5.93 1.79 -17.77
C ASP A 77 -5.90 2.28 -19.22
N GLY A 78 -5.43 1.43 -20.14
CA GLY A 78 -5.40 1.73 -21.56
C GLY A 78 -4.05 1.50 -22.22
N PRO A 79 -3.86 1.95 -23.46
CA PRO A 79 -2.71 1.56 -24.30
C PRO A 79 -1.35 2.07 -23.80
N ARG A 80 -1.32 2.93 -22.81
CA ARG A 80 -0.10 3.44 -22.16
C ARG A 80 -0.02 3.06 -20.69
N GLN A 81 -0.60 1.93 -20.30
CA GLN A 81 -0.62 1.51 -18.90
C GLN A 81 0.80 1.27 -18.37
N LYS A 82 1.70 0.69 -19.15
CA LYS A 82 3.11 0.47 -18.74
C LYS A 82 3.82 1.76 -18.36
N GLU A 83 3.68 2.82 -19.16
CA GLU A 83 4.27 4.13 -18.85
C GLU A 83 3.62 4.76 -17.62
N ALA A 84 2.30 4.61 -17.46
CA ALA A 84 1.58 5.14 -16.31
C ALA A 84 2.00 4.41 -15.01
N VAL A 85 2.21 3.10 -15.06
CA VAL A 85 2.74 2.31 -13.94
C VAL A 85 4.18 2.71 -13.62
N GLN A 86 5.01 3.01 -14.61
CA GLN A 86 6.35 3.53 -14.36
C GLN A 86 6.31 4.89 -13.65
N GLN A 87 5.45 5.81 -14.08
CA GLN A 87 5.24 7.10 -13.39
C GLN A 87 4.77 6.92 -11.94
N PHE A 88 3.89 5.95 -11.70
CA PHE A 88 3.48 5.56 -10.35
C PHE A 88 4.66 5.11 -9.50
N LEU A 89 5.56 4.27 -10.02
CA LEU A 89 6.76 3.81 -9.30
C LEU A 89 7.69 4.96 -8.91
N GLU A 90 7.89 5.93 -9.81
CA GLU A 90 8.69 7.13 -9.57
C GLU A 90 8.03 8.05 -8.52
N PHE A 91 6.73 8.29 -8.65
CA PHE A 91 5.95 9.05 -7.69
C PHE A 91 5.99 8.42 -6.30
N THR A 92 5.75 7.12 -6.21
CA THR A 92 5.74 6.40 -4.92
C THR A 92 7.14 6.39 -4.28
N SER A 93 8.19 6.25 -5.08
CA SER A 93 9.56 6.39 -4.57
C SER A 93 9.83 7.77 -3.97
N SER A 94 9.36 8.82 -4.62
CA SER A 94 9.47 10.19 -4.11
C SER A 94 8.61 10.41 -2.86
N MET A 95 7.44 9.78 -2.78
CA MET A 95 6.57 9.80 -1.60
C MET A 95 7.23 9.09 -0.40
N ILE A 96 7.91 7.98 -0.64
CA ILE A 96 8.72 7.29 0.38
C ILE A 96 9.89 8.17 0.84
N ASP A 97 10.56 8.89 -0.05
CA ASP A 97 11.61 9.85 0.33
C ASP A 97 11.08 10.94 1.28
N GLU A 98 9.89 11.49 1.02
CA GLU A 98 9.23 12.44 1.91
C GLU A 98 8.88 11.82 3.27
N ALA A 99 8.32 10.60 3.28
CA ALA A 99 8.02 9.88 4.51
C ALA A 99 9.31 9.62 5.33
N HIS A 100 10.38 9.20 4.67
CA HIS A 100 11.69 8.99 5.32
C HIS A 100 12.27 10.30 5.86
N ARG A 101 12.12 11.41 5.16
CA ARG A 101 12.53 12.74 5.63
C ARG A 101 11.74 13.12 6.88
N PHE A 102 10.42 12.99 6.85
CA PHE A 102 9.56 13.23 8.01
C PHE A 102 9.99 12.40 9.22
N MET A 103 10.27 11.11 9.05
CA MET A 103 10.71 10.23 10.13
C MET A 103 12.07 10.65 10.72
N LYS A 104 13.01 11.10 9.89
CA LYS A 104 14.31 11.60 10.37
C LYS A 104 14.15 12.86 11.22
N GLU A 105 13.23 13.75 10.85
CA GLU A 105 12.92 14.97 11.62
C GLU A 105 12.28 14.65 12.99
N GLN A 106 11.64 13.47 13.13
CA GLN A 106 11.10 12.97 14.42
C GLN A 106 12.15 12.32 15.33
N ASN A 107 13.46 12.37 14.98
CA ASN A 107 14.56 11.78 15.76
C ASN A 107 14.38 10.28 16.08
N THR A 108 13.94 9.49 15.11
CA THR A 108 13.82 8.04 15.27
C THR A 108 15.22 7.38 15.22
N ALA A 109 15.87 7.28 16.37
CA ALA A 109 17.27 6.86 16.50
C ALA A 109 17.53 5.42 16.02
N ASN A 110 16.54 4.52 16.09
CA ASN A 110 16.67 3.10 15.75
C ASN A 110 16.15 2.74 14.35
N GLY A 111 15.94 3.74 13.49
CA GLY A 111 15.50 3.53 12.12
C GLY A 111 13.99 3.26 12.00
N PHE A 112 13.60 2.91 10.78
CA PHE A 112 12.19 2.63 10.45
C PHE A 112 12.10 1.59 9.35
N HIS A 113 10.97 0.88 9.32
CA HIS A 113 10.61 -0.08 8.29
C HIS A 113 9.50 0.49 7.40
N THR A 114 9.72 0.53 6.10
CA THR A 114 8.68 0.89 5.14
C THR A 114 7.78 -0.31 4.88
N CYS A 115 6.48 -0.13 5.12
CA CYS A 115 5.44 -1.11 4.86
C CYS A 115 4.38 -0.50 3.94
N LEU A 116 3.74 -1.34 3.13
CA LEU A 116 2.71 -0.90 2.19
C LEU A 116 1.43 -1.71 2.39
N TRP A 117 0.28 -1.11 2.16
CA TRP A 117 -0.97 -1.83 2.01
C TRP A 117 -1.92 -1.10 1.07
N GLY A 118 -2.91 -1.81 0.56
CA GLY A 118 -3.91 -1.16 -0.27
C GLY A 118 -5.09 -2.04 -0.60
N PHE A 119 -6.10 -1.40 -1.17
CA PHE A 119 -7.34 -2.02 -1.61
C PHE A 119 -7.55 -1.81 -3.10
N SER A 120 -8.01 -2.84 -3.84
CA SER A 120 -8.30 -2.78 -5.27
C SER A 120 -7.07 -2.31 -6.05
N GLN A 121 -7.15 -1.25 -6.86
CA GLN A 121 -5.97 -0.66 -7.52
C GLN A 121 -4.87 -0.28 -6.52
N GLY A 122 -5.22 0.12 -5.29
CA GLY A 122 -4.24 0.35 -4.23
C GLY A 122 -3.55 -0.93 -3.76
N GLY A 123 -4.26 -2.07 -3.74
CA GLY A 123 -3.69 -3.39 -3.50
C GLY A 123 -2.72 -3.79 -4.61
N ALA A 124 -3.10 -3.55 -5.87
CA ALA A 124 -2.23 -3.70 -7.03
C ALA A 124 -0.98 -2.80 -6.94
N ALA A 125 -1.16 -1.53 -6.54
CA ALA A 125 -0.08 -0.57 -6.34
C ALA A 125 0.96 -1.04 -5.32
N ALA A 126 0.51 -1.61 -4.19
CA ALA A 126 1.39 -2.17 -3.18
C ALA A 126 2.21 -3.36 -3.71
N LEU A 127 1.59 -4.27 -4.47
CA LEU A 127 2.28 -5.41 -5.10
C LEU A 127 3.28 -4.95 -6.16
N VAL A 128 2.88 -4.05 -7.07
CA VAL A 128 3.76 -3.50 -8.12
C VAL A 128 4.98 -2.83 -7.50
N TYR A 129 4.80 -2.06 -6.42
CA TYR A 129 5.92 -1.41 -5.77
C TYR A 129 6.85 -2.40 -5.07
N ALA A 130 6.32 -3.45 -4.43
CA ALA A 130 7.13 -4.52 -3.86
C ALA A 130 7.99 -5.23 -4.92
N LEU A 131 7.44 -5.41 -6.13
CA LEU A 131 8.11 -6.09 -7.22
C LEU A 131 9.19 -5.23 -7.89
N MET A 132 8.91 -3.93 -8.13
CA MET A 132 9.69 -3.08 -9.05
C MET A 132 10.13 -1.75 -8.43
N GLY A 133 9.75 -1.46 -7.20
CA GLY A 133 10.05 -0.20 -6.53
C GLY A 133 11.53 0.04 -6.31
N LYS A 134 11.92 1.31 -6.20
CA LYS A 134 13.31 1.75 -5.95
C LYS A 134 13.82 1.33 -4.56
N TYR A 135 12.95 1.39 -3.55
CA TYR A 135 13.29 1.13 -2.17
C TYR A 135 12.77 -0.22 -1.72
N PRO A 136 13.54 -0.97 -0.89
CA PRO A 136 13.04 -2.18 -0.28
C PRO A 136 11.85 -1.87 0.64
N VAL A 137 10.88 -2.77 0.68
CA VAL A 137 9.74 -2.72 1.57
C VAL A 137 9.73 -3.97 2.46
N HIS A 138 9.42 -3.78 3.74
CA HIS A 138 9.51 -4.84 4.74
C HIS A 138 8.31 -5.78 4.69
N LYS A 139 7.10 -5.21 4.69
CA LYS A 139 5.83 -5.94 4.61
C LYS A 139 4.88 -5.28 3.63
N VAL A 140 4.12 -6.09 2.92
CA VAL A 140 3.11 -5.63 1.96
C VAL A 140 1.81 -6.37 2.17
N ALA A 141 0.68 -5.66 2.23
CA ALA A 141 -0.63 -6.28 2.24
C ALA A 141 -1.48 -5.78 1.06
N SER A 142 -2.08 -6.70 0.34
CA SER A 142 -2.94 -6.44 -0.81
C SER A 142 -4.32 -7.03 -0.57
N ILE A 143 -5.36 -6.20 -0.61
CA ILE A 143 -6.75 -6.64 -0.53
C ILE A 143 -7.41 -6.42 -1.89
N CYS A 144 -7.94 -7.48 -2.49
CA CYS A 144 -8.56 -7.49 -3.81
C CYS A 144 -7.65 -6.85 -4.89
N GLY A 145 -6.33 -7.03 -4.75
CA GLY A 145 -5.35 -6.49 -5.71
C GLY A 145 -5.11 -7.43 -6.89
N PHE A 146 -4.44 -6.91 -7.89
CA PHE A 146 -4.08 -7.60 -9.14
C PHE A 146 -2.76 -7.06 -9.66
N LEU A 147 -2.23 -7.59 -10.76
CA LEU A 147 -1.12 -6.97 -11.48
C LEU A 147 -1.62 -6.31 -12.76
N PRO A 148 -1.30 -5.02 -13.00
CA PRO A 148 -1.52 -4.37 -14.29
C PRO A 148 -0.48 -4.84 -15.32
N GLU A 149 -0.51 -4.29 -16.54
CA GLU A 149 0.62 -4.42 -17.46
C GLU A 149 1.86 -3.76 -16.85
N LEU A 150 2.89 -4.57 -16.60
CA LEU A 150 4.12 -4.10 -15.98
C LEU A 150 5.05 -3.46 -17.01
N PRO A 151 5.78 -2.38 -16.63
CA PRO A 151 6.82 -1.79 -17.46
C PRO A 151 7.98 -2.78 -17.68
N ASP A 152 8.71 -2.59 -18.78
CA ASP A 152 9.84 -3.44 -19.17
C ASP A 152 11.12 -3.08 -18.38
N ILE A 153 11.02 -3.05 -17.05
CA ILE A 153 12.12 -2.84 -16.11
C ILE A 153 12.39 -4.12 -15.33
N THR A 154 13.66 -4.35 -15.03
CA THR A 154 14.04 -5.52 -14.23
C THR A 154 13.47 -5.38 -12.81
N ALA A 155 12.71 -6.38 -12.38
CA ALA A 155 12.23 -6.47 -11.01
C ALA A 155 13.42 -6.48 -10.02
N LYS A 156 13.29 -5.75 -8.92
CA LYS A 156 14.27 -5.74 -7.84
C LYS A 156 13.81 -6.73 -6.78
N ASN A 157 14.54 -7.83 -6.69
CA ASN A 157 14.12 -8.97 -5.87
C ASN A 157 14.75 -8.92 -4.47
N GLU A 158 14.36 -7.94 -3.65
CA GLU A 158 14.56 -8.10 -2.22
C GLU A 158 13.35 -8.84 -1.64
N PRO A 159 13.55 -9.97 -0.94
CA PRO A 159 12.45 -10.74 -0.38
C PRO A 159 11.59 -9.90 0.56
N THR A 160 10.32 -9.78 0.27
CA THR A 160 9.32 -9.04 1.05
C THR A 160 8.30 -10.03 1.59
N GLN A 161 7.80 -9.81 2.81
CA GLN A 161 6.65 -10.55 3.33
C GLN A 161 5.36 -9.96 2.74
N ILE A 162 4.54 -10.79 2.13
CA ILE A 162 3.32 -10.35 1.46
C ILE A 162 2.11 -11.10 2.02
N LEU A 163 1.07 -10.34 2.37
CA LEU A 163 -0.26 -10.84 2.66
C LEU A 163 -1.20 -10.46 1.50
N GLY A 164 -1.72 -11.46 0.79
CA GLY A 164 -2.75 -11.28 -0.22
C GLY A 164 -4.10 -11.76 0.29
N ILE A 165 -5.12 -10.89 0.26
CA ILE A 165 -6.51 -11.24 0.62
C ILE A 165 -7.39 -10.95 -0.59
N PHE A 166 -8.22 -11.91 -0.98
CA PHE A 166 -9.14 -11.75 -2.11
C PHE A 166 -10.44 -12.51 -1.90
N GLY A 167 -11.49 -12.09 -2.59
CA GLY A 167 -12.85 -12.62 -2.44
C GLY A 167 -13.23 -13.60 -3.55
N THR A 168 -13.90 -14.70 -3.20
CA THR A 168 -14.48 -15.63 -4.19
C THR A 168 -15.71 -15.05 -4.88
N HIS A 169 -16.37 -14.04 -4.28
CA HIS A 169 -17.54 -13.37 -4.82
C HIS A 169 -17.22 -11.95 -5.31
N ASP A 170 -15.92 -11.65 -5.54
CA ASP A 170 -15.49 -10.38 -6.09
C ASP A 170 -15.80 -10.35 -7.61
N ASP A 171 -16.77 -9.51 -8.00
CA ASP A 171 -17.23 -9.32 -9.37
C ASP A 171 -16.52 -8.12 -10.06
N VAL A 172 -15.66 -7.39 -9.35
CA VAL A 172 -14.84 -6.29 -9.87
C VAL A 172 -13.43 -6.76 -10.21
N VAL A 173 -12.78 -7.45 -9.27
CA VAL A 173 -11.48 -8.11 -9.47
C VAL A 173 -11.66 -9.60 -9.26
N PRO A 174 -11.91 -10.37 -10.33
CA PRO A 174 -12.08 -11.82 -10.24
C PRO A 174 -10.91 -12.49 -9.53
N SER A 175 -11.20 -13.46 -8.65
CA SER A 175 -10.23 -14.13 -7.78
C SER A 175 -9.00 -14.67 -8.52
N PHE A 176 -9.17 -15.15 -9.77
CA PHE A 176 -8.06 -15.66 -10.57
C PHE A 176 -7.01 -14.59 -10.92
N LEU A 177 -7.38 -13.30 -11.01
CA LEU A 177 -6.43 -12.19 -11.23
C LEU A 177 -5.60 -11.92 -9.98
N ALA A 178 -6.22 -11.98 -8.81
CA ALA A 178 -5.53 -11.85 -7.54
C ALA A 178 -4.59 -13.04 -7.30
N ASP A 179 -5.06 -14.25 -7.56
CA ASP A 179 -4.28 -15.49 -7.42
C ASP A 179 -3.05 -15.47 -8.35
N HIS A 180 -3.25 -15.11 -9.63
CA HIS A 180 -2.16 -14.93 -10.57
C HIS A 180 -1.13 -13.89 -10.08
N ALA A 181 -1.60 -12.74 -9.56
CA ALA A 181 -0.71 -11.72 -9.03
C ALA A 181 0.16 -12.25 -7.88
N LEU A 182 -0.43 -13.06 -6.98
CA LEU A 182 0.28 -13.65 -5.85
C LEU A 182 1.27 -14.73 -6.30
N ASP A 183 0.93 -15.54 -7.30
CA ASP A 183 1.85 -16.51 -7.89
C ASP A 183 3.06 -15.84 -8.54
N GLU A 184 2.88 -14.73 -9.26
CA GLU A 184 3.97 -13.91 -9.78
C GLU A 184 4.88 -13.40 -8.66
N MET A 185 4.31 -12.86 -7.57
CA MET A 185 5.09 -12.42 -6.41
C MET A 185 5.91 -13.55 -5.81
N LYS A 186 5.34 -14.75 -5.69
CA LYS A 186 6.03 -15.94 -5.22
C LYS A 186 7.15 -16.38 -6.19
N GLY A 187 6.90 -16.31 -7.50
CA GLY A 187 7.88 -16.61 -8.55
C GLY A 187 9.11 -15.69 -8.48
N HIS A 188 8.93 -14.45 -7.99
CA HIS A 188 10.00 -13.48 -7.75
C HIS A 188 10.66 -13.60 -6.36
N GLY A 189 10.36 -14.64 -5.59
CA GLY A 189 11.06 -14.98 -4.35
C GLY A 189 10.52 -14.28 -3.09
N HIS A 190 9.36 -13.62 -3.16
CA HIS A 190 8.70 -13.05 -1.98
C HIS A 190 8.09 -14.13 -1.09
N THR A 191 8.03 -13.88 0.22
CA THR A 191 7.36 -14.76 1.18
C THR A 191 5.87 -14.43 1.22
N LEU A 192 5.02 -15.38 0.85
CA LEU A 192 3.61 -15.15 0.63
C LEU A 192 2.72 -15.83 1.66
N SER A 193 1.72 -15.10 2.16
CA SER A 193 0.53 -15.62 2.83
C SER A 193 -0.70 -15.21 2.01
N ALA A 194 -1.42 -16.17 1.46
CA ALA A 194 -2.66 -15.93 0.70
C ALA A 194 -3.88 -16.31 1.54
N LYS A 195 -4.93 -15.49 1.48
CA LYS A 195 -6.20 -15.74 2.15
C LYS A 195 -7.35 -15.49 1.18
N GLU A 196 -7.97 -16.55 0.72
CA GLU A 196 -9.21 -16.50 -0.03
C GLU A 196 -10.41 -16.46 0.95
N THR A 197 -11.38 -15.61 0.70
CA THR A 197 -12.54 -15.40 1.58
C THR A 197 -13.84 -15.34 0.78
N PRO A 198 -15.01 -15.69 1.35
CA PRO A 198 -16.31 -15.58 0.67
C PRO A 198 -16.83 -14.13 0.70
N GLN A 199 -15.99 -13.15 0.32
CA GLN A 199 -16.36 -11.73 0.26
C GLN A 199 -16.43 -11.24 -1.19
N GLY A 200 -17.13 -10.12 -1.39
CA GLY A 200 -17.12 -9.36 -2.63
C GLY A 200 -15.94 -8.39 -2.70
N HIS A 201 -16.10 -7.32 -3.50
CA HIS A 201 -15.07 -6.27 -3.66
C HIS A 201 -15.11 -5.27 -2.50
N GLU A 202 -14.59 -5.65 -1.35
CA GLU A 202 -14.67 -4.85 -0.11
C GLU A 202 -13.49 -5.08 0.83
N VAL A 203 -13.34 -4.18 1.82
CA VAL A 203 -12.46 -4.37 2.99
C VAL A 203 -13.33 -4.73 4.18
N SER A 204 -13.39 -6.01 4.52
CA SER A 204 -14.20 -6.53 5.62
C SER A 204 -13.59 -6.25 7.00
N ALA A 205 -14.37 -6.47 8.06
CA ALA A 205 -13.86 -6.40 9.44
C ALA A 205 -12.79 -7.47 9.70
N GLU A 206 -12.92 -8.64 9.10
CA GLU A 206 -11.95 -9.72 9.22
C GLU A 206 -10.62 -9.37 8.55
N ASN A 207 -10.67 -8.73 7.36
CA ASN A 207 -9.45 -8.26 6.69
C ASN A 207 -8.66 -7.28 7.57
N ILE A 208 -9.34 -6.36 8.27
CA ILE A 208 -8.68 -5.46 9.23
C ILE A 208 -7.95 -6.22 10.34
N GLN A 209 -8.55 -7.28 10.87
CA GLN A 209 -7.89 -8.12 11.88
C GLN A 209 -6.70 -8.89 11.31
N ASP A 210 -6.79 -9.35 10.05
CA ASP A 210 -5.67 -9.99 9.36
C ASP A 210 -4.51 -9.01 9.14
N LEU A 211 -4.80 -7.78 8.73
CA LEU A 211 -3.81 -6.71 8.58
C LEU A 211 -3.09 -6.41 9.91
N ILE A 212 -3.86 -6.26 11.01
CA ILE A 212 -3.29 -6.01 12.33
C ILE A 212 -2.33 -7.14 12.71
N ARG A 213 -2.77 -8.39 12.62
CA ARG A 213 -1.91 -9.56 12.93
C ARG A 213 -0.65 -9.60 12.06
N PHE A 214 -0.79 -9.27 10.78
CA PHE A 214 0.31 -9.29 9.83
C PHE A 214 1.34 -8.19 10.12
N PHE A 215 0.93 -6.96 10.39
CA PHE A 215 1.86 -5.86 10.62
C PHE A 215 2.47 -5.87 12.02
N GLU A 216 1.78 -6.44 13.01
CA GLU A 216 2.28 -6.56 14.40
C GLU A 216 3.16 -7.82 14.64
N SER A 217 3.24 -8.77 13.68
CA SER A 217 4.04 -10.01 13.80
C SER A 217 5.56 -9.79 13.73
#